data_f09d3627772f0f0ee7e95a9aae035381
#
_entry.id   f09d3627772f0f0ee7e95a9aae035381
#
_cell.length_a   1.000
_cell.length_b   1.000
_cell.length_c   1.000
_cell.angle_alpha   90.00
_cell.angle_beta   90.00
_cell.angle_gamma   90.00
#
_symmetry.space_group_name_H-M   'P 1'
#
loop_
_entity.id
_entity.type
_entity.pdbx_description
1 polymer ?
#
loop_
_entity_poly.entity_id
_entity_poly.type
_entity_poly.pdbx_seq_one_letter_code
_entity_poly.pdbx_strand_id
1 'polypeptide(L)'
;SIQNHNFSLIITNTDDEFDDRSKKPKIKNEYSYRVIKLQERDYRILQIYMNEIRNEIPSQILFTSLKPPYSALSYASVKKIFDQVDLSLKALLPECFDASAYDSIERLTPHVCRHSWAYMMLSFSFEKYKKENVSHSDLKQSVNDSLLKAQDDLRALGGWSPTSAMPIYYGKRFIVERANFMNLARIIDSSVKL
;
A
#
# COMPACT_ATOMS: atom_id res chain seq x y z
N SER A 1 18.17 -26.17 -1.38
CA SER A 1 18.21 -25.10 -0.37
C SER A 1 17.75 -23.81 -1.04
N ILE A 2 16.57 -23.33 -0.66
CA ILE A 2 16.05 -22.03 -1.08
C ILE A 2 16.92 -21.01 -0.35
N GLN A 3 17.87 -20.41 -1.03
CA GLN A 3 18.55 -19.24 -0.52
C GLN A 3 17.49 -18.12 -0.45
N ASN A 4 17.23 -17.62 0.75
CA ASN A 4 16.41 -16.44 0.97
C ASN A 4 17.10 -15.24 0.33
N HIS A 5 16.83 -14.98 -0.93
CA HIS A 5 17.25 -13.77 -1.59
C HIS A 5 16.43 -12.61 -1.02
N ASN A 6 17.06 -11.78 -0.20
CA ASN A 6 16.47 -10.58 0.37
C ASN A 6 16.33 -9.50 -0.71
N PHE A 7 15.28 -9.59 -1.53
CA PHE A 7 14.97 -8.57 -2.52
C PHE A 7 14.46 -7.30 -1.84
N SER A 8 15.00 -6.16 -2.21
CA SER A 8 14.65 -4.89 -1.58
C SER A 8 14.54 -3.77 -2.61
N LEU A 9 13.55 -2.91 -2.41
CA LEU A 9 13.41 -1.65 -3.11
C LEU A 9 13.89 -0.53 -2.18
N ILE A 10 14.89 0.23 -2.61
CA ILE A 10 15.41 1.37 -1.86
C ILE A 10 14.69 2.63 -2.36
N ILE A 11 13.98 3.30 -1.46
CA ILE A 11 13.35 4.60 -1.73
C ILE A 11 14.34 5.69 -1.30
N THR A 12 14.86 6.39 -2.28
CA THR A 12 15.84 7.46 -2.09
C THR A 12 15.62 8.59 -3.12
N ASN A 13 16.24 9.75 -2.93
CA ASN A 13 16.34 10.71 -4.01
C ASN A 13 17.25 10.13 -5.11
N THR A 14 16.84 10.31 -6.35
CA THR A 14 17.72 10.06 -7.49
C THR A 14 18.58 11.28 -7.73
N ASP A 15 19.83 11.06 -8.13
CA ASP A 15 20.66 12.13 -8.65
C ASP A 15 19.99 12.74 -9.87
N ASP A 16 19.85 14.04 -9.84
CA ASP A 16 19.04 14.79 -10.82
C ASP A 16 19.60 14.73 -12.25
N GLU A 17 20.82 14.31 -12.45
CA GLU A 17 21.51 14.27 -13.75
C GLU A 17 20.85 13.33 -14.78
N PHE A 18 20.20 12.25 -14.31
CA PHE A 18 19.58 11.24 -15.17
C PHE A 18 18.08 11.42 -15.36
N ASP A 19 17.46 12.35 -14.67
CA ASP A 19 16.02 12.56 -14.72
C ASP A 19 15.67 13.75 -15.63
N ASP A 20 15.20 13.44 -16.83
CA ASP A 20 14.82 14.40 -17.88
C ASP A 20 13.42 15.02 -17.68
N ARG A 21 12.69 14.66 -16.61
CA ARG A 21 11.37 15.19 -16.35
C ARG A 21 11.38 16.67 -15.97
N SER A 22 10.48 17.44 -16.54
CA SER A 22 10.28 18.86 -16.19
C SER A 22 9.84 19.04 -14.72
N LYS A 23 9.11 18.08 -14.17
CA LYS A 23 8.72 18.00 -12.75
C LYS A 23 9.28 16.72 -12.15
N LYS A 24 10.46 16.85 -11.55
CA LYS A 24 11.13 15.73 -10.88
C LYS A 24 10.42 15.40 -9.56
N PRO A 25 10.19 14.13 -9.26
CA PRO A 25 9.66 13.73 -7.95
C PRO A 25 10.72 14.01 -6.88
N LYS A 26 10.29 14.56 -5.76
CA LYS A 26 11.14 14.79 -4.60
C LYS A 26 10.63 13.97 -3.42
N ILE A 27 11.57 13.46 -2.64
CA ILE A 27 11.25 12.89 -1.33
C ILE A 27 10.75 14.03 -0.43
N LYS A 28 9.57 13.84 0.15
CA LYS A 28 8.85 14.90 0.87
C LYS A 28 9.48 15.21 2.22
N ASN A 29 10.04 14.21 2.90
CA ASN A 29 10.67 14.35 4.22
C ASN A 29 11.68 13.21 4.46
N GLU A 30 12.48 13.31 5.50
CA GLU A 30 13.51 12.33 5.87
C GLU A 30 12.95 10.91 6.13
N TYR A 31 11.74 10.78 6.67
CA TYR A 31 11.11 9.48 6.94
C TYR A 31 10.71 8.73 5.66
N SER A 32 10.71 9.41 4.52
CA SER A 32 10.41 8.78 3.24
C SER A 32 11.55 7.92 2.71
N TYR A 33 12.80 8.13 3.18
CA TYR A 33 13.93 7.25 2.89
C TYR A 33 13.74 5.92 3.59
N ARG A 34 13.63 4.85 2.84
CA ARG A 34 13.38 3.52 3.42
C ARG A 34 13.72 2.40 2.45
N VAL A 35 13.89 1.22 3.03
CA VAL A 35 14.05 -0.04 2.30
C VAL A 35 12.77 -0.85 2.43
N ILE A 36 12.16 -1.19 1.31
CA ILE A 36 10.97 -2.03 1.25
C ILE A 36 11.40 -3.42 0.79
N LYS A 37 11.10 -4.44 1.60
CA LYS A 37 11.28 -5.84 1.20
C LYS A 37 10.22 -6.22 0.19
N LEU A 38 10.64 -6.85 -0.90
CA LEU A 38 9.76 -7.35 -1.94
C LEU A 38 9.51 -8.84 -1.75
N GLN A 39 8.32 -9.29 -2.09
CA GLN A 39 8.04 -10.70 -2.25
C GLN A 39 8.74 -11.22 -3.52
N GLU A 40 9.07 -12.51 -3.53
CA GLU A 40 9.73 -13.14 -4.68
C GLU A 40 8.94 -12.93 -5.99
N ARG A 41 7.62 -13.01 -5.92
CA ARG A 41 6.74 -12.78 -7.08
C ARG A 41 6.92 -11.38 -7.67
N ASP A 42 6.94 -10.35 -6.82
CA ASP A 42 7.06 -8.95 -7.25
C ASP A 42 8.44 -8.68 -7.83
N TYR A 43 9.47 -9.27 -7.25
CA TYR A 43 10.82 -9.20 -7.78
C TYR A 43 10.93 -9.89 -9.16
N ARG A 44 10.33 -11.07 -9.34
CA ARG A 44 10.31 -11.76 -10.65
C ARG A 44 9.64 -10.92 -11.73
N ILE A 45 8.53 -10.25 -11.41
CA ILE A 45 7.86 -9.32 -12.35
C ILE A 45 8.81 -8.18 -12.75
N LEU A 46 9.52 -7.60 -11.79
CA LEU A 46 10.52 -6.57 -12.08
C LEU A 46 11.67 -7.09 -12.92
N GLN A 47 12.15 -8.31 -12.68
CA GLN A 47 13.19 -8.93 -13.49
C GLN A 47 12.74 -9.14 -14.94
N ILE A 48 11.54 -9.67 -15.17
CA ILE A 48 10.97 -9.84 -16.51
C ILE A 48 10.89 -8.47 -17.20
N TYR A 49 10.38 -7.45 -16.51
CA TYR A 49 10.32 -6.11 -17.05
C TYR A 49 11.69 -5.58 -17.45
N MET A 50 12.69 -5.74 -16.59
CA MET A 50 14.05 -5.22 -16.83
C MET A 50 14.77 -6.00 -17.93
N ASN A 51 14.65 -7.33 -17.95
CA ASN A 51 15.48 -8.18 -18.81
C ASN A 51 14.83 -8.48 -20.16
N GLU A 52 13.50 -8.46 -20.26
CA GLU A 52 12.79 -8.84 -21.47
C GLU A 52 12.08 -7.67 -22.16
N ILE A 53 11.58 -6.70 -21.38
CA ILE A 53 10.79 -5.59 -21.96
C ILE A 53 11.67 -4.37 -22.23
N ARG A 54 12.62 -4.07 -21.32
CA ARG A 54 13.47 -2.90 -21.43
C ARG A 54 14.96 -3.18 -21.56
N ASN A 55 15.37 -4.41 -21.83
CA ASN A 55 16.77 -4.84 -21.86
C ASN A 55 17.70 -3.98 -22.76
N GLU A 56 17.15 -3.45 -23.85
CA GLU A 56 17.89 -2.61 -24.82
C GLU A 56 17.76 -1.11 -24.56
N ILE A 57 17.05 -0.70 -23.50
CA ILE A 57 16.85 0.72 -23.20
C ILE A 57 18.00 1.25 -22.37
N PRO A 58 18.81 2.18 -22.90
CA PRO A 58 20.00 2.71 -22.22
C PRO A 58 19.60 3.79 -21.21
N SER A 59 18.87 3.42 -20.16
CA SER A 59 18.44 4.35 -19.12
C SER A 59 18.67 3.76 -17.74
N GLN A 60 19.10 4.57 -16.78
CA GLN A 60 19.21 4.20 -15.37
C GLN A 60 17.86 4.28 -14.64
N ILE A 61 16.87 4.94 -15.24
CA ILE A 61 15.53 5.08 -14.66
C ILE A 61 14.75 3.79 -14.87
N LEU A 62 14.19 3.24 -13.80
CA LEU A 62 13.48 1.96 -13.85
C LEU A 62 12.28 1.99 -14.80
N PHE A 63 11.43 3.01 -14.72
CA PHE A 63 10.24 3.14 -15.56
C PHE A 63 10.39 4.24 -16.59
N THR A 64 10.53 3.85 -17.85
CA THR A 64 10.70 4.75 -18.99
C THR A 64 9.65 4.50 -20.06
N SER A 65 9.56 5.42 -21.02
CA SER A 65 8.92 5.13 -22.31
C SER A 65 9.64 3.96 -22.99
N LEU A 66 8.88 3.06 -23.60
CA LEU A 66 9.44 1.96 -24.41
C LEU A 66 9.79 2.40 -25.83
N LYS A 67 9.59 3.66 -26.17
CA LYS A 67 9.92 4.26 -27.49
C LYS A 67 10.93 5.38 -27.29
N PRO A 68 11.84 5.58 -28.24
CA PRO A 68 12.74 6.73 -28.21
C PRO A 68 11.99 8.06 -27.98
N PRO A 69 12.56 8.99 -27.22
CA PRO A 69 13.88 9.01 -26.62
C PRO A 69 14.04 8.26 -25.29
N TYR A 70 13.14 7.34 -24.91
CA TYR A 70 13.16 6.54 -23.69
C TYR A 70 13.12 7.36 -22.39
N SER A 71 12.43 8.48 -22.44
CA SER A 71 12.28 9.40 -21.31
C SER A 71 11.64 8.73 -20.09
N ALA A 72 11.97 9.20 -18.91
CA ALA A 72 11.35 8.77 -17.66
C ALA A 72 9.83 8.95 -17.69
N LEU A 73 9.06 7.97 -17.15
CA LEU A 73 7.60 8.08 -17.14
C LEU A 73 7.15 9.31 -16.35
N SER A 74 6.41 10.19 -17.02
CA SER A 74 5.80 11.35 -16.39
C SER A 74 4.61 10.94 -15.52
N TYR A 75 4.20 11.81 -14.58
CA TYR A 75 2.96 11.62 -13.83
C TYR A 75 1.74 11.47 -14.74
N ALA A 76 1.68 12.22 -15.84
CA ALA A 76 0.58 12.10 -16.83
C ALA A 76 0.56 10.73 -17.51
N SER A 77 1.73 10.15 -17.79
CA SER A 77 1.84 8.79 -18.35
C SER A 77 1.34 7.74 -17.36
N VAL A 78 1.76 7.82 -16.09
CA VAL A 78 1.27 6.93 -15.03
C VAL A 78 -0.25 7.07 -14.87
N LYS A 79 -0.78 8.31 -14.88
CA LYS A 79 -2.22 8.54 -14.81
C LYS A 79 -2.96 7.85 -15.96
N LYS A 80 -2.49 7.95 -17.20
CA LYS A 80 -3.10 7.26 -18.34
C LYS A 80 -3.15 5.74 -18.18
N ILE A 81 -2.10 5.14 -17.60
CA ILE A 81 -2.09 3.70 -17.29
C ILE A 81 -3.21 3.38 -16.30
N PHE A 82 -3.35 4.15 -15.23
CA PHE A 82 -4.43 3.96 -14.26
C PHE A 82 -5.82 4.15 -14.89
N ASP A 83 -5.98 5.13 -15.79
CA ASP A 83 -7.24 5.35 -16.49
C ASP A 83 -7.63 4.14 -17.36
N GLN A 84 -6.65 3.51 -18.03
CA GLN A 84 -6.90 2.30 -18.84
C GLN A 84 -7.24 1.10 -17.96
N VAL A 85 -6.53 0.92 -16.84
CA VAL A 85 -6.81 -0.16 -15.89
C VAL A 85 -8.19 0.03 -15.25
N ASP A 86 -8.58 1.26 -14.89
CA ASP A 86 -9.90 1.60 -14.37
C ASP A 86 -11.02 1.20 -15.33
N LEU A 87 -10.88 1.53 -16.61
CA LEU A 87 -11.85 1.14 -17.64
C LEU A 87 -11.96 -0.39 -17.77
N SER A 88 -10.83 -1.09 -17.75
CA SER A 88 -10.81 -2.55 -17.83
C SER A 88 -11.46 -3.19 -16.60
N LEU A 89 -11.18 -2.67 -15.40
CA LEU A 89 -11.76 -3.17 -14.15
C LEU A 89 -13.27 -2.92 -14.09
N LYS A 90 -13.75 -1.77 -14.54
CA LYS A 90 -15.19 -1.48 -14.64
C LYS A 90 -15.94 -2.46 -15.54
N ALA A 91 -15.28 -2.94 -16.58
CA ALA A 91 -15.85 -3.95 -17.46
C ALA A 91 -15.81 -5.37 -16.89
N LEU A 92 -14.76 -5.70 -16.12
CA LEU A 92 -14.54 -7.05 -15.58
C LEU A 92 -15.19 -7.27 -14.21
N LEU A 93 -15.26 -6.23 -13.39
CA LEU A 93 -15.71 -6.27 -12.00
C LEU A 93 -16.64 -5.08 -11.71
N PRO A 94 -17.79 -4.96 -12.40
CA PRO A 94 -18.70 -3.82 -12.27
C PRO A 94 -19.22 -3.64 -10.84
N GLU A 95 -19.34 -4.73 -10.07
CA GLU A 95 -19.79 -4.72 -8.69
C GLU A 95 -18.90 -3.88 -7.77
N CYS A 96 -17.60 -3.77 -8.06
CA CYS A 96 -16.68 -2.94 -7.30
C CYS A 96 -16.93 -1.43 -7.48
N PHE A 97 -17.71 -1.05 -8.49
CA PHE A 97 -18.02 0.33 -8.86
C PHE A 97 -19.50 0.68 -8.69
N ASP A 98 -20.29 -0.24 -8.14
CA ASP A 98 -21.70 0.02 -7.83
C ASP A 98 -21.83 1.02 -6.69
N ALA A 99 -22.33 2.22 -6.99
CA ALA A 99 -22.48 3.30 -6.03
C ALA A 99 -23.43 2.95 -4.84
N SER A 100 -24.24 1.90 -4.96
CA SER A 100 -25.09 1.41 -3.87
C SER A 100 -24.32 0.58 -2.85
N ALA A 101 -23.16 0.03 -3.22
CA ALA A 101 -22.34 -0.77 -2.33
C ALA A 101 -21.50 0.12 -1.41
N TYR A 102 -21.49 -0.23 -0.11
CA TYR A 102 -20.76 0.53 0.92
C TYR A 102 -19.25 0.67 0.64
N ASP A 103 -18.66 -0.30 -0.02
CA ASP A 103 -17.23 -0.38 -0.30
C ASP A 103 -16.87 -0.13 -1.77
N SER A 104 -17.83 0.43 -2.53
CA SER A 104 -17.60 0.80 -3.92
C SER A 104 -16.52 1.87 -4.07
N ILE A 105 -15.83 1.82 -5.20
CA ILE A 105 -14.88 2.85 -5.62
C ILE A 105 -15.44 3.59 -6.84
N GLU A 106 -15.35 4.90 -6.85
CA GLU A 106 -15.75 5.70 -8.02
C GLU A 106 -14.78 5.50 -9.18
N ARG A 107 -13.49 5.44 -8.86
CA ARG A 107 -12.40 5.33 -9.82
C ARG A 107 -11.16 4.73 -9.21
N LEU A 108 -10.48 3.84 -9.96
CA LEU A 108 -9.16 3.35 -9.56
C LEU A 108 -8.10 4.45 -9.76
N THR A 109 -7.38 4.77 -8.70
CA THR A 109 -6.28 5.73 -8.70
C THR A 109 -5.12 5.23 -7.85
N PRO A 110 -3.90 5.77 -8.01
CA PRO A 110 -2.80 5.46 -7.09
C PRO A 110 -3.16 5.73 -5.62
N HIS A 111 -4.06 6.68 -5.39
CA HIS A 111 -4.53 7.04 -4.04
C HIS A 111 -5.43 5.95 -3.46
N VAL A 112 -6.35 5.41 -4.25
CA VAL A 112 -7.19 4.27 -3.87
C VAL A 112 -6.32 3.05 -3.56
N CYS A 113 -5.33 2.75 -4.40
CA CYS A 113 -4.38 1.66 -4.13
C CYS A 113 -3.65 1.86 -2.79
N ARG A 114 -3.31 3.11 -2.45
CA ARG A 114 -2.68 3.42 -1.16
C ARG A 114 -3.61 3.20 0.02
N HIS A 115 -4.90 3.53 -0.11
CA HIS A 115 -5.92 3.21 0.90
C HIS A 115 -6.09 1.71 1.09
N SER A 116 -6.20 0.95 0.00
CA SER A 116 -6.31 -0.51 0.04
C SER A 116 -5.09 -1.16 0.69
N TRP A 117 -3.89 -0.69 0.31
CA TRP A 117 -2.66 -1.15 0.93
C TRP A 117 -2.63 -0.87 2.45
N ALA A 118 -3.01 0.34 2.88
CA ALA A 118 -3.03 0.69 4.29
C ALA A 118 -4.04 -0.16 5.08
N TYR A 119 -5.22 -0.41 4.51
CA TYR A 119 -6.22 -1.32 5.08
C TYR A 119 -5.64 -2.72 5.28
N MET A 120 -5.04 -3.31 4.24
CA MET A 120 -4.44 -4.64 4.28
C MET A 120 -3.32 -4.73 5.32
N MET A 121 -2.44 -3.73 5.37
CA MET A 121 -1.33 -3.68 6.33
C MET A 121 -1.81 -3.55 7.77
N LEU A 122 -2.78 -2.68 8.03
CA LEU A 122 -3.36 -2.55 9.38
C LEU A 122 -4.06 -3.84 9.80
N SER A 123 -4.85 -4.46 8.92
CA SER A 123 -5.53 -5.72 9.21
C SER A 123 -4.53 -6.83 9.55
N PHE A 124 -3.51 -6.99 8.72
CA PHE A 124 -2.47 -8.01 8.92
C PHE A 124 -1.67 -7.79 10.21
N SER A 125 -1.13 -6.58 10.41
CA SER A 125 -0.31 -6.26 11.58
C SER A 125 -1.13 -6.33 12.88
N PHE A 126 -2.37 -5.84 12.85
CA PHE A 126 -3.27 -5.91 14.01
C PHE A 126 -3.56 -7.35 14.43
N GLU A 127 -3.93 -8.22 13.48
CA GLU A 127 -4.21 -9.63 13.79
C GLU A 127 -2.96 -10.37 14.28
N LYS A 128 -1.79 -10.05 13.74
CA LYS A 128 -0.52 -10.58 14.21
C LYS A 128 -0.26 -10.19 15.66
N TYR A 129 -0.31 -8.90 15.99
CA TYR A 129 -0.05 -8.42 17.34
C TYR A 129 -1.12 -8.85 18.35
N LYS A 130 -2.37 -8.96 17.93
CA LYS A 130 -3.44 -9.52 18.77
C LYS A 130 -3.14 -10.96 19.18
N LYS A 131 -2.65 -11.79 18.27
CA LYS A 131 -2.27 -13.18 18.58
C LYS A 131 -1.07 -13.25 19.52
N GLU A 132 -0.08 -12.37 19.37
CA GLU A 132 1.10 -12.30 20.23
C GLU A 132 0.75 -11.85 21.66
N ASN A 133 -0.27 -11.00 21.81
CA ASN A 133 -0.65 -10.39 23.10
C ASN A 133 -1.72 -11.19 23.88
N VAL A 134 -2.22 -12.32 23.38
CA VAL A 134 -3.29 -13.13 24.03
C VAL A 134 -2.88 -13.66 25.42
N SER A 135 -1.61 -13.65 25.77
CA SER A 135 -1.12 -14.12 27.08
C SER A 135 -1.24 -13.10 28.21
N HIS A 136 -1.71 -11.88 27.96
CA HIS A 136 -1.83 -10.82 28.97
C HIS A 136 -3.25 -10.72 29.55
N SER A 137 -3.35 -10.55 30.87
CA SER A 137 -4.58 -10.57 31.66
C SER A 137 -5.57 -9.42 31.39
N ASP A 138 -5.14 -8.36 30.69
CA ASP A 138 -6.00 -7.22 30.33
C ASP A 138 -6.20 -7.12 28.82
N LEU A 139 -7.35 -7.69 28.35
CA LEU A 139 -7.71 -7.74 26.94
C LEU A 139 -7.90 -6.36 26.30
N LYS A 140 -8.39 -5.35 27.03
CA LYS A 140 -8.62 -4.01 26.46
C LYS A 140 -7.30 -3.30 26.17
N GLN A 141 -6.36 -3.36 27.11
CA GLN A 141 -5.02 -2.79 26.92
C GLN A 141 -4.29 -3.48 25.78
N SER A 142 -4.32 -4.80 25.74
CA SER A 142 -3.72 -5.62 24.70
C SER A 142 -4.23 -5.27 23.28
N VAL A 143 -5.53 -5.01 23.12
CA VAL A 143 -6.12 -4.62 21.81
C VAL A 143 -5.67 -3.23 21.38
N ASN A 144 -5.62 -2.26 22.32
CA ASN A 144 -5.14 -0.91 22.02
C ASN A 144 -3.66 -0.91 21.66
N ASP A 145 -2.84 -1.62 22.39
CA ASP A 145 -1.40 -1.75 22.12
C ASP A 145 -1.15 -2.40 20.75
N SER A 146 -1.93 -3.41 20.40
CA SER A 146 -1.85 -4.06 19.09
C SER A 146 -2.20 -3.09 17.95
N LEU A 147 -3.20 -2.24 18.13
CA LEU A 147 -3.57 -1.23 17.14
C LEU A 147 -2.50 -0.14 17.00
N LEU A 148 -1.93 0.33 18.11
CA LEU A 148 -0.86 1.33 18.09
C LEU A 148 0.38 0.79 17.38
N LYS A 149 0.82 -0.44 17.70
CA LYS A 149 1.93 -1.10 17.00
C LYS A 149 1.66 -1.25 15.50
N ALA A 150 0.46 -1.66 15.11
CA ALA A 150 0.09 -1.76 13.70
C ALA A 150 0.12 -0.40 12.96
N GLN A 151 -0.27 0.67 13.65
CA GLN A 151 -0.18 2.03 13.09
C GLN A 151 1.27 2.51 12.97
N ASP A 152 2.15 2.14 13.90
CA ASP A 152 3.57 2.47 13.84
C ASP A 152 4.26 1.74 12.70
N ASP A 153 3.97 0.45 12.49
CA ASP A 153 4.44 -0.30 11.31
C ASP A 153 3.99 0.37 10.02
N LEU A 154 2.73 0.78 9.96
CA LEU A 154 2.19 1.46 8.79
C LEU A 154 2.86 2.83 8.56
N ARG A 155 3.22 3.58 9.62
CA ARG A 155 4.00 4.83 9.51
C ARG A 155 5.37 4.56 8.89
N ALA A 156 6.08 3.59 9.42
CA ALA A 156 7.41 3.22 8.93
C ALA A 156 7.38 2.78 7.46
N LEU A 157 6.47 1.86 7.10
CA LEU A 157 6.34 1.37 5.73
C LEU A 157 5.81 2.44 4.77
N GLY A 158 4.94 3.32 5.23
CA GLY A 158 4.39 4.44 4.47
C GLY A 158 5.35 5.61 4.27
N GLY A 159 6.46 5.65 5.01
CA GLY A 159 7.40 6.76 4.99
C GLY A 159 6.83 8.03 5.60
N TRP A 160 6.09 7.90 6.69
CA TRP A 160 5.51 9.01 7.46
C TRP A 160 6.25 9.23 8.77
N SER A 161 6.20 10.47 9.29
CA SER A 161 6.79 10.77 10.59
C SER A 161 6.11 9.95 11.71
N PRO A 162 6.81 9.71 12.84
CA PRO A 162 6.27 8.98 13.99
C PRO A 162 4.96 9.59 14.55
N THR A 163 4.79 10.90 14.41
CA THR A 163 3.61 11.63 14.90
C THR A 163 2.54 11.83 13.81
N SER A 164 2.72 11.25 12.63
CA SER A 164 1.81 11.44 11.51
C SER A 164 0.44 10.81 11.77
N ALA A 165 -0.64 11.54 11.47
CA ALA A 165 -2.01 11.03 11.47
C ALA A 165 -2.37 10.22 10.20
N MET A 166 -1.46 10.10 9.24
CA MET A 166 -1.74 9.43 7.96
C MET A 166 -2.18 7.97 8.11
N PRO A 167 -1.67 7.14 9.05
CA PRO A 167 -2.18 5.80 9.27
C PRO A 167 -3.67 5.76 9.59
N ILE A 168 -4.15 6.70 10.39
CA ILE A 168 -5.58 6.81 10.73
C ILE A 168 -6.38 7.24 9.50
N TYR A 169 -5.89 8.21 8.74
CA TYR A 169 -6.54 8.69 7.53
C TYR A 169 -6.69 7.59 6.47
N TYR A 170 -5.59 6.92 6.12
CA TYR A 170 -5.61 5.84 5.13
C TYR A 170 -6.26 4.55 5.63
N GLY A 171 -6.15 4.26 6.92
CA GLY A 171 -6.74 3.10 7.57
C GLY A 171 -8.15 3.30 8.10
N LYS A 172 -8.81 4.43 7.81
CA LYS A 172 -10.14 4.75 8.34
C LYS A 172 -11.15 3.63 8.15
N ARG A 173 -11.19 3.01 6.98
CA ARG A 173 -12.08 1.89 6.69
C ARG A 173 -11.87 0.73 7.68
N PHE A 174 -10.63 0.30 7.88
CA PHE A 174 -10.29 -0.77 8.84
C PHE A 174 -10.77 -0.44 10.25
N ILE A 175 -10.56 0.80 10.71
CA ILE A 175 -10.96 1.23 12.06
C ILE A 175 -12.49 1.19 12.21
N VAL A 176 -13.23 1.65 11.21
CA VAL A 176 -14.70 1.64 11.22
C VAL A 176 -15.26 0.22 11.17
N GLU A 177 -14.76 -0.63 10.28
CA GLU A 177 -15.20 -2.03 10.18
C GLU A 177 -14.93 -2.79 11.49
N ARG A 178 -13.76 -2.60 12.09
CA ARG A 178 -13.43 -3.18 13.39
C ARG A 178 -14.39 -2.71 14.48
N ALA A 179 -14.70 -1.41 14.54
CA ALA A 179 -15.63 -0.86 15.53
C ALA A 179 -17.04 -1.42 15.35
N ASN A 180 -17.53 -1.55 14.12
CA ASN A 180 -18.81 -2.15 13.80
C ASN A 180 -18.86 -3.63 14.20
N PHE A 181 -17.80 -4.39 13.92
CA PHE A 181 -17.71 -5.80 14.34
C PHE A 181 -17.79 -5.94 15.87
N MET A 182 -17.08 -5.10 16.62
CA MET A 182 -17.13 -5.10 18.09
C MET A 182 -18.53 -4.72 18.62
N ASN A 183 -19.20 -3.79 17.96
CA ASN A 183 -20.57 -3.41 18.34
C ASN A 183 -21.58 -4.55 18.09
N LEU A 184 -21.48 -5.23 16.95
CA LEU A 184 -22.31 -6.40 16.65
C LEU A 184 -22.10 -7.53 17.65
N ALA A 185 -20.87 -7.85 18.00
CA ALA A 185 -20.55 -8.86 19.01
C ALA A 185 -21.20 -8.52 20.36
N ARG A 186 -21.15 -7.25 20.78
CA ARG A 186 -21.80 -6.77 22.01
C ARG A 186 -23.33 -6.96 21.97
N ILE A 187 -23.97 -6.68 20.83
CA ILE A 187 -25.42 -6.83 20.67
C ILE A 187 -25.82 -8.31 20.77
N ILE A 188 -25.06 -9.19 20.12
CA ILE A 188 -25.30 -10.64 20.17
C ILE A 188 -25.17 -11.17 21.61
N ASP A 189 -24.07 -10.81 22.31
CA ASP A 189 -23.85 -11.23 23.70
C ASP A 189 -24.93 -10.73 24.65
N SER A 190 -25.51 -9.56 24.40
CA SER A 190 -26.60 -9.03 25.20
C SER A 190 -27.96 -9.69 24.93
N SER A 191 -28.18 -10.20 23.69
CA SER A 191 -29.41 -10.89 23.33
C SER A 191 -29.46 -12.37 23.78
N VAL A 192 -28.30 -12.96 24.07
CA VAL A 192 -28.22 -14.35 24.63
C VAL A 192 -28.49 -14.39 26.14
N LYS A 193 -28.48 -13.24 26.82
CA LYS A 193 -28.70 -13.14 28.28
C LYS A 193 -30.16 -12.81 28.66
N LEU A 194 -31.05 -12.72 27.69
CA LEU A 194 -32.50 -12.58 27.86
C LEU A 194 -33.21 -13.92 27.64
#